data_a574f723b388213430360041dc65777f
#
_entry.id   a574f723b388213430360041dc65777f
#
_cell.length_a   1.000
_cell.length_b   1.000
_cell.length_c   1.000
_cell.angle_alpha   90.00
_cell.angle_beta   90.00
_cell.angle_gamma   90.00
#
_symmetry.space_group_name_H-M   'P 1'
#
loop_
_entity.id
_entity.type
_entity.pdbx_description
1 polymer ?
#
loop_
_entity_poly.entity_id
_entity_poly.type
_entity_poly.pdbx_seq_one_letter_code
_entity_poly.pdbx_strand_id
1 'polypeptide(L)'
;PHYYKAFHCIASDCRDNCCVGGWEIDIDEETAQYYLSMQGEFGDRLRNSITRTDEYCFRLKDGKCPFLDSKGLCEIYQVLGEDKMGVVCTQFPRYTEYYGAVKETGIGLACEEAARIICQDKEAFTFNEETISEEEVSDAEFDAPLAKQLFSVRSQIFEMLTDTKRSLEDKLILLLEVCHQLQEAVNVNDTAACAWIAQSSYTEWGKFTDTDTPKQQKDRQANAPQTAQSDSADVDRQDGLERILYAYDALEVLNEDWNRQKEELFSVLHGEDFSAQAYRDSFARFKRSVQEREREYINLTAYFVAFPY
;
A
#
# COMPACT_ATOMS: atom_id res chain seq x y z
N PRO A 1 0.02 -5.38 12.57
CA PRO A 1 -1.07 -4.49 13.01
C PRO A 1 -2.09 -5.24 13.87
N HIS A 2 -2.80 -4.51 14.73
CA HIS A 2 -3.78 -5.08 15.66
C HIS A 2 -4.91 -5.87 14.95
N TYR A 3 -5.27 -5.49 13.74
CA TYR A 3 -6.28 -6.15 12.93
C TYR A 3 -5.79 -7.43 12.19
N TYR A 4 -4.50 -7.76 12.26
CA TYR A 4 -3.91 -8.88 11.50
C TYR A 4 -4.63 -10.21 11.71
N LYS A 5 -4.97 -10.51 12.97
CA LYS A 5 -5.65 -11.77 13.34
C LYS A 5 -7.14 -11.79 12.96
N ALA A 6 -7.71 -10.65 12.58
CA ALA A 6 -9.12 -10.56 12.16
C ALA A 6 -9.33 -11.02 10.71
N PHE A 7 -8.25 -11.15 9.93
CA PHE A 7 -8.35 -11.56 8.55
C PHE A 7 -8.69 -13.04 8.40
N HIS A 8 -9.75 -13.32 7.66
CA HIS A 8 -10.15 -14.65 7.18
C HIS A 8 -10.58 -14.53 5.72
N CYS A 9 -10.12 -15.45 4.87
CA CYS A 9 -10.54 -15.47 3.46
C CYS A 9 -12.05 -15.70 3.34
N ILE A 10 -12.74 -14.85 2.58
CA ILE A 10 -14.18 -14.95 2.33
C ILE A 10 -14.54 -15.82 1.12
N ALA A 11 -13.55 -16.46 0.52
CA ALA A 11 -13.68 -17.46 -0.55
C ALA A 11 -14.61 -17.00 -1.69
N SER A 12 -15.70 -17.72 -1.94
CA SER A 12 -16.67 -17.42 -3.03
C SER A 12 -17.43 -16.11 -2.86
N ASP A 13 -17.43 -15.50 -1.69
CA ASP A 13 -18.09 -14.22 -1.44
C ASP A 13 -17.24 -13.02 -1.93
N CYS A 14 -15.96 -13.28 -2.27
CA CYS A 14 -15.05 -12.29 -2.81
C CYS A 14 -15.39 -11.97 -4.28
N ARG A 15 -15.59 -10.68 -4.60
CA ARG A 15 -15.86 -10.24 -5.99
C ARG A 15 -14.60 -10.27 -6.84
N ASP A 16 -13.48 -9.85 -6.25
CA ASP A 16 -12.16 -9.78 -6.87
C ASP A 16 -11.28 -10.94 -6.37
N ASN A 17 -11.77 -12.17 -6.63
CA ASN A 17 -11.14 -13.40 -6.17
C ASN A 17 -9.72 -13.55 -6.74
N CYS A 18 -8.71 -13.68 -5.88
CA CYS A 18 -7.31 -13.82 -6.27
C CYS A 18 -7.03 -15.03 -7.19
N CYS A 19 -7.88 -16.07 -7.17
CA CYS A 19 -7.78 -17.23 -8.07
C CYS A 19 -8.22 -16.91 -9.53
N VAL A 20 -8.79 -15.74 -9.79
CA VAL A 20 -9.19 -15.28 -11.14
C VAL A 20 -8.42 -14.03 -11.58
N GLY A 21 -7.48 -13.55 -10.79
CA GLY A 21 -6.75 -12.29 -11.05
C GLY A 21 -5.71 -12.37 -12.16
N GLY A 22 -5.47 -13.51 -12.76
CA GLY A 22 -4.49 -13.69 -13.87
C GLY A 22 -3.03 -13.72 -13.43
N TRP A 23 -2.75 -13.68 -12.15
CA TRP A 23 -1.39 -13.72 -11.60
C TRP A 23 -0.82 -15.12 -11.65
N GLU A 24 0.48 -15.20 -11.79
CA GLU A 24 1.21 -16.45 -11.65
C GLU A 24 1.06 -16.98 -10.21
N ILE A 25 0.70 -18.25 -10.05
CA ILE A 25 0.50 -18.88 -8.74
C ILE A 25 1.68 -19.81 -8.51
N ASP A 26 2.66 -19.31 -7.77
CA ASP A 26 3.85 -20.05 -7.41
C ASP A 26 3.53 -21.19 -6.45
N ILE A 27 4.28 -22.26 -6.60
CA ILE A 27 4.16 -23.45 -5.78
C ILE A 27 5.53 -23.73 -5.19
N ASP A 28 5.64 -23.68 -3.89
CA ASP A 28 6.88 -24.03 -3.20
C ASP A 28 7.34 -25.47 -3.50
N GLU A 29 8.64 -25.69 -3.43
CA GLU A 29 9.27 -26.96 -3.82
C GLU A 29 8.65 -28.17 -3.10
N GLU A 30 8.39 -28.06 -1.79
CA GLU A 30 7.82 -29.15 -0.99
C GLU A 30 6.40 -29.51 -1.45
N THR A 31 5.55 -28.49 -1.61
CA THR A 31 4.18 -28.65 -2.12
C THR A 31 4.17 -29.19 -3.55
N ALA A 32 5.06 -28.70 -4.42
CA ALA A 32 5.16 -29.17 -5.79
C ALA A 32 5.54 -30.67 -5.84
N GLN A 33 6.53 -31.09 -5.07
CA GLN A 33 6.92 -32.50 -5.00
C GLN A 33 5.78 -33.39 -4.45
N TYR A 34 5.06 -32.90 -3.45
CA TYR A 34 3.88 -33.60 -2.94
C TYR A 34 2.82 -33.78 -4.05
N TYR A 35 2.46 -32.71 -4.78
CA TYR A 35 1.48 -32.76 -5.86
C TYR A 35 1.91 -33.68 -7.00
N LEU A 36 3.18 -33.63 -7.39
CA LEU A 36 3.76 -34.47 -8.44
C LEU A 36 3.76 -35.97 -8.05
N SER A 37 3.87 -36.28 -6.77
CA SER A 37 3.86 -37.66 -6.25
C SER A 37 2.46 -38.28 -6.16
N MET A 38 1.40 -37.46 -6.18
CA MET A 38 0.03 -37.93 -6.01
C MET A 38 -0.43 -38.87 -7.12
N GLN A 39 -1.18 -39.89 -6.74
CA GLN A 39 -1.77 -40.86 -7.65
C GLN A 39 -3.26 -40.62 -7.85
N GLY A 40 -3.82 -41.21 -8.90
CA GLY A 40 -5.24 -41.13 -9.24
C GLY A 40 -5.60 -39.89 -10.06
N GLU A 41 -6.87 -39.76 -10.38
CA GLU A 41 -7.38 -38.72 -11.31
C GLU A 41 -7.04 -37.28 -10.88
N PHE A 42 -7.18 -37.00 -9.58
CA PHE A 42 -6.84 -35.68 -9.04
C PHE A 42 -5.34 -35.42 -9.11
N GLY A 43 -4.50 -36.44 -8.81
CA GLY A 43 -3.04 -36.35 -8.97
C GLY A 43 -2.62 -36.14 -10.44
N ASP A 44 -3.30 -36.77 -11.39
CA ASP A 44 -3.06 -36.56 -12.82
C ASP A 44 -3.38 -35.11 -13.23
N ARG A 45 -4.46 -34.55 -12.71
CA ARG A 45 -4.82 -33.13 -12.92
C ARG A 45 -3.75 -32.19 -12.36
N LEU A 46 -3.28 -32.44 -11.13
CA LEU A 46 -2.21 -31.66 -10.51
C LEU A 46 -0.94 -31.66 -11.37
N ARG A 47 -0.43 -32.86 -11.74
CA ARG A 47 0.74 -33.00 -12.60
C ARG A 47 0.63 -32.27 -13.94
N ASN A 48 -0.55 -32.32 -14.56
CA ASN A 48 -0.80 -31.69 -15.85
C ASN A 48 -0.97 -30.16 -15.76
N SER A 49 -1.27 -29.65 -14.59
CA SER A 49 -1.49 -28.22 -14.33
C SER A 49 -0.25 -27.50 -13.80
N ILE A 50 0.78 -28.23 -13.38
CA ILE A 50 2.04 -27.66 -12.89
C ILE A 50 2.98 -27.46 -14.09
N THR A 51 3.67 -26.33 -14.10
CA THR A 51 4.79 -26.04 -14.99
C THR A 51 5.98 -25.57 -14.16
N ARG A 52 7.19 -25.61 -14.75
CA ARG A 52 8.39 -25.11 -14.13
C ARG A 52 9.18 -24.32 -15.17
N THR A 53 9.44 -23.08 -14.86
CA THR A 53 10.44 -22.25 -15.54
C THR A 53 11.65 -22.14 -14.60
N ASP A 54 11.74 -21.10 -13.82
CA ASP A 54 12.69 -20.98 -12.71
C ASP A 54 12.11 -21.63 -11.45
N GLU A 55 10.83 -21.39 -11.17
CA GLU A 55 10.06 -21.93 -10.07
C GLU A 55 8.88 -22.79 -10.56
N TYR A 56 8.28 -23.57 -9.65
CA TYR A 56 7.05 -24.27 -9.95
C TYR A 56 5.87 -23.31 -9.86
N CYS A 57 4.98 -23.36 -10.86
CA CYS A 57 3.74 -22.59 -10.82
C CYS A 57 2.58 -23.34 -11.47
N PHE A 58 1.35 -22.93 -11.18
CA PHE A 58 0.18 -23.44 -11.89
C PHE A 58 0.06 -22.79 -13.26
N ARG A 59 -0.16 -23.63 -14.28
CA ARG A 59 -0.56 -23.18 -15.60
C ARG A 59 -2.00 -22.68 -15.56
N LEU A 60 -2.19 -21.37 -15.64
CA LEU A 60 -3.51 -20.79 -15.65
C LEU A 60 -4.34 -21.26 -16.85
N LYS A 61 -5.63 -21.42 -16.62
CA LYS A 61 -6.61 -21.70 -17.67
C LYS A 61 -7.54 -20.50 -17.82
N ASP A 62 -7.48 -19.87 -18.99
CA ASP A 62 -8.23 -18.63 -19.26
C ASP A 62 -8.00 -17.55 -18.20
N GLY A 63 -6.74 -17.38 -17.76
CA GLY A 63 -6.35 -16.43 -16.73
C GLY A 63 -6.78 -16.81 -15.31
N LYS A 64 -7.23 -18.05 -15.06
CA LYS A 64 -7.74 -18.51 -13.76
C LYS A 64 -6.95 -19.70 -13.25
N CYS A 65 -6.95 -19.86 -11.93
CA CYS A 65 -6.44 -21.05 -11.29
C CYS A 65 -7.17 -22.31 -11.84
N PRO A 66 -6.43 -23.34 -12.28
CA PRO A 66 -7.03 -24.55 -12.86
C PRO A 66 -7.82 -25.41 -11.84
N PHE A 67 -7.72 -25.06 -10.54
CA PHE A 67 -8.40 -25.74 -9.42
C PHE A 67 -9.51 -24.89 -8.80
N LEU A 68 -9.98 -23.86 -9.51
CA LEU A 68 -11.18 -23.13 -9.11
C LEU A 68 -12.41 -23.82 -9.69
N ASP A 69 -13.33 -24.26 -8.82
CA ASP A 69 -14.55 -24.91 -9.26
C ASP A 69 -15.60 -23.91 -9.78
N SER A 70 -16.71 -24.40 -10.28
CA SER A 70 -17.82 -23.59 -10.83
C SER A 70 -18.53 -22.71 -9.79
N LYS A 71 -18.25 -22.92 -8.52
CA LYS A 71 -18.80 -22.14 -7.39
C LYS A 71 -17.81 -21.10 -6.87
N GLY A 72 -16.62 -21.01 -7.47
CA GLY A 72 -15.57 -20.14 -7.01
C GLY A 72 -14.80 -20.67 -5.79
N LEU A 73 -14.83 -21.96 -5.55
CA LEU A 73 -14.13 -22.61 -4.43
C LEU A 73 -12.91 -23.40 -4.90
N CYS A 74 -11.89 -23.48 -4.05
CA CYS A 74 -10.64 -24.18 -4.35
C CYS A 74 -10.82 -25.70 -4.21
N GLU A 75 -10.67 -26.45 -5.30
CA GLU A 75 -10.75 -27.92 -5.30
C GLU A 75 -9.60 -28.55 -4.51
N ILE A 76 -8.40 -27.93 -4.49
CA ILE A 76 -7.27 -28.43 -3.68
C ILE A 76 -7.66 -28.39 -2.20
N TYR A 77 -8.21 -27.27 -1.73
CA TYR A 77 -8.72 -27.16 -0.37
C TYR A 77 -9.78 -28.21 -0.06
N GLN A 78 -10.75 -28.40 -0.97
CA GLN A 78 -11.86 -29.35 -0.77
C GLN A 78 -11.40 -30.81 -0.72
N VAL A 79 -10.39 -31.16 -1.52
CA VAL A 79 -9.95 -32.56 -1.67
C VAL A 79 -8.81 -32.91 -0.72
N LEU A 80 -7.89 -32.00 -0.48
CA LEU A 80 -6.66 -32.25 0.28
C LEU A 80 -6.63 -31.58 1.65
N GLY A 81 -7.44 -30.54 1.85
CA GLY A 81 -7.42 -29.72 3.06
C GLY A 81 -6.41 -28.55 2.98
N GLU A 82 -6.51 -27.65 3.95
CA GLU A 82 -5.68 -26.45 4.05
C GLU A 82 -4.17 -26.78 4.18
N ASP A 83 -3.83 -27.80 4.97
CA ASP A 83 -2.46 -28.22 5.22
C ASP A 83 -1.69 -28.69 3.95
N LYS A 84 -2.39 -28.86 2.85
CA LYS A 84 -1.83 -29.32 1.57
C LYS A 84 -1.91 -28.26 0.47
N MET A 85 -2.30 -27.06 0.83
CA MET A 85 -2.23 -25.92 -0.10
C MET A 85 -0.81 -25.36 -0.17
N GLY A 86 -0.44 -24.83 -1.34
CA GLY A 86 0.84 -24.11 -1.49
C GLY A 86 0.96 -22.89 -0.57
N VAL A 87 2.19 -22.53 -0.22
CA VAL A 87 2.49 -21.44 0.70
C VAL A 87 1.83 -20.13 0.24
N VAL A 88 1.93 -19.80 -1.06
CA VAL A 88 1.29 -18.59 -1.61
C VAL A 88 -0.22 -18.58 -1.34
N CYS A 89 -0.90 -19.70 -1.56
CA CYS A 89 -2.35 -19.81 -1.37
C CYS A 89 -2.79 -19.71 0.09
N THR A 90 -1.97 -20.18 1.03
CA THR A 90 -2.27 -20.13 2.47
C THR A 90 -1.88 -18.80 3.10
N GLN A 91 -0.83 -18.18 2.59
CA GLN A 91 -0.31 -16.91 3.14
C GLN A 91 -1.00 -15.68 2.57
N PHE A 92 -1.36 -15.68 1.28
CA PHE A 92 -2.02 -14.50 0.69
C PHE A 92 -3.29 -14.09 1.47
N PRO A 93 -3.48 -12.83 1.78
CA PRO A 93 -2.68 -11.64 1.48
C PRO A 93 -1.68 -11.26 2.59
N ARG A 94 -1.28 -12.21 3.42
CA ARG A 94 -0.31 -11.98 4.49
C ARG A 94 1.10 -11.84 3.92
N TYR A 95 1.86 -10.95 4.47
CA TYR A 95 3.28 -10.78 4.16
C TYR A 95 4.08 -10.55 5.43
N THR A 96 5.38 -10.75 5.32
CA THR A 96 6.32 -10.63 6.43
C THR A 96 7.56 -9.90 5.96
N GLU A 97 7.99 -8.91 6.75
CA GLU A 97 9.22 -8.17 6.57
C GLU A 97 10.14 -8.35 7.77
N TYR A 98 11.44 -8.39 7.53
CA TYR A 98 12.46 -8.60 8.55
C TYR A 98 13.40 -7.41 8.64
N TYR A 99 13.62 -6.91 9.85
CA TYR A 99 14.54 -5.85 10.18
C TYR A 99 15.45 -6.32 11.32
N GLY A 100 16.41 -7.22 11.01
CA GLY A 100 17.23 -7.91 12.00
C GLY A 100 16.39 -8.74 12.95
N ALA A 101 16.37 -8.38 14.23
CA ALA A 101 15.58 -9.06 15.24
C ALA A 101 14.08 -8.67 15.27
N VAL A 102 13.66 -7.76 14.41
CA VAL A 102 12.25 -7.35 14.28
C VAL A 102 11.63 -8.04 13.07
N LYS A 103 10.54 -8.75 13.30
CA LYS A 103 9.69 -9.37 12.28
C LYS A 103 8.37 -8.64 12.25
N GLU A 104 8.03 -7.99 11.16
CA GLU A 104 6.75 -7.33 10.97
C GLU A 104 5.86 -8.12 10.01
N THR A 105 4.60 -8.29 10.37
CA THR A 105 3.62 -8.98 9.53
C THR A 105 2.45 -8.07 9.22
N GLY A 106 1.92 -8.18 8.01
CA GLY A 106 0.78 -7.38 7.56
C GLY A 106 -0.16 -8.17 6.65
N ILE A 107 -1.23 -7.51 6.21
CA ILE A 107 -2.16 -8.00 5.20
C ILE A 107 -2.25 -6.99 4.06
N GLY A 108 -2.17 -7.47 2.82
CA GLY A 108 -2.06 -6.62 1.62
C GLY A 108 -3.41 -6.10 1.13
N LEU A 109 -3.43 -4.83 0.71
CA LEU A 109 -4.60 -4.16 0.12
C LEU A 109 -5.07 -4.78 -1.21
N ALA A 110 -4.27 -5.64 -1.84
CA ALA A 110 -4.64 -6.38 -3.04
C ALA A 110 -5.77 -7.41 -2.81
N CYS A 111 -6.11 -7.69 -1.56
CA CYS A 111 -7.22 -8.55 -1.18
C CYS A 111 -8.43 -7.72 -0.75
N GLU A 112 -9.62 -7.98 -1.35
CA GLU A 112 -10.86 -7.26 -1.04
C GLU A 112 -11.20 -7.28 0.46
N GLU A 113 -11.08 -8.44 1.12
CA GLU A 113 -11.40 -8.56 2.54
C GLU A 113 -10.36 -7.86 3.42
N ALA A 114 -9.07 -7.95 3.08
CA ALA A 114 -8.04 -7.20 3.79
C ALA A 114 -8.26 -5.68 3.65
N ALA A 115 -8.56 -5.21 2.44
CA ALA A 115 -8.88 -3.80 2.19
C ALA A 115 -10.11 -3.35 3.00
N ARG A 116 -11.15 -4.19 3.07
CA ARG A 116 -12.34 -3.91 3.88
C ARG A 116 -11.99 -3.79 5.36
N ILE A 117 -11.21 -4.72 5.90
CA ILE A 117 -10.77 -4.70 7.31
C ILE A 117 -9.99 -3.41 7.58
N ILE A 118 -8.99 -3.09 6.75
CA ILE A 118 -8.15 -1.91 6.92
C ILE A 118 -8.98 -0.62 6.84
N CYS A 119 -9.80 -0.45 5.79
CA CYS A 119 -10.55 0.78 5.58
C CYS A 119 -11.64 1.01 6.63
N GLN A 120 -12.31 -0.07 7.08
CA GLN A 120 -13.43 0.03 8.01
C GLN A 120 -13.04 -0.06 9.50
N ASP A 121 -11.74 -0.17 9.78
CA ASP A 121 -11.26 -0.21 11.16
C ASP A 121 -11.63 1.07 11.92
N LYS A 122 -12.17 0.88 13.12
CA LYS A 122 -12.60 1.97 14.01
C LYS A 122 -11.57 2.33 15.07
N GLU A 123 -10.56 1.49 15.23
CA GLU A 123 -9.48 1.69 16.19
C GLU A 123 -8.33 2.48 15.58
N ALA A 124 -7.55 3.14 16.41
CA ALA A 124 -6.30 3.75 15.96
C ALA A 124 -5.31 2.65 15.57
N PHE A 125 -4.55 2.88 14.50
CA PHE A 125 -3.55 1.92 14.06
C PHE A 125 -2.49 1.68 15.16
N THR A 126 -2.26 0.42 15.48
CA THR A 126 -1.23 -0.02 16.43
C THR A 126 -0.63 -1.35 15.99
N PHE A 127 0.60 -1.62 16.42
CA PHE A 127 1.18 -2.96 16.34
C PHE A 127 0.91 -3.74 17.62
N ASN A 128 0.55 -5.01 17.48
CA ASN A 128 0.65 -5.97 18.57
C ASN A 128 2.06 -6.55 18.55
N GLU A 129 2.76 -6.47 19.67
CA GLU A 129 4.12 -6.97 19.81
C GLU A 129 4.10 -8.35 20.48
N GLU A 130 4.81 -9.30 19.88
CA GLU A 130 4.98 -10.65 20.39
C GLU A 130 6.48 -11.00 20.34
N THR A 131 6.98 -11.70 21.33
CA THR A 131 8.36 -12.22 21.29
C THR A 131 8.38 -13.49 20.45
N ILE A 132 9.24 -13.52 19.44
CA ILE A 132 9.47 -14.68 18.58
C ILE A 132 10.74 -15.44 19.00
N SER A 133 10.91 -16.67 18.52
CA SER A 133 12.12 -17.46 18.76
C SER A 133 13.33 -16.90 17.99
N GLU A 134 14.56 -17.16 18.46
CA GLU A 134 15.78 -16.76 17.75
C GLU A 134 15.88 -17.41 16.35
N GLU A 135 15.28 -18.56 16.13
CA GLU A 135 15.26 -19.27 14.84
C GLU A 135 14.45 -18.51 13.76
N GLU A 136 13.61 -17.58 14.16
CA GLU A 136 12.79 -16.76 13.25
C GLU A 136 13.45 -15.41 12.89
N VAL A 137 14.66 -15.15 13.40
CA VAL A 137 15.38 -13.90 13.13
C VAL A 137 16.09 -14.00 11.78
N SER A 138 15.99 -12.94 10.96
CA SER A 138 16.70 -12.88 9.68
C SER A 138 18.13 -12.38 9.88
N ASP A 139 19.09 -13.05 9.20
CA ASP A 139 20.50 -12.64 9.12
C ASP A 139 20.76 -11.60 8.01
N ALA A 140 19.72 -11.08 7.37
CA ALA A 140 19.87 -10.09 6.30
C ALA A 140 20.54 -8.81 6.82
N GLU A 141 21.53 -8.34 6.08
CA GLU A 141 22.22 -7.08 6.37
C GLU A 141 21.24 -5.90 6.23
N PHE A 142 21.12 -5.08 7.25
CA PHE A 142 20.33 -3.85 7.21
C PHE A 142 20.97 -2.79 8.12
N ASP A 143 20.67 -1.52 7.85
CA ASP A 143 21.15 -0.38 8.66
C ASP A 143 20.32 -0.26 9.94
N ALA A 144 20.74 -0.96 11.00
CA ALA A 144 20.05 -0.96 12.28
C ALA A 144 19.92 0.44 12.92
N PRO A 145 20.93 1.32 12.91
CA PRO A 145 20.80 2.69 13.37
C PRO A 145 19.73 3.49 12.62
N LEU A 146 19.72 3.42 11.29
CA LEU A 146 18.73 4.10 10.46
C LEU A 146 17.33 3.52 10.70
N ALA A 147 17.18 2.20 10.70
CA ALA A 147 15.90 1.54 10.96
C ALA A 147 15.29 1.97 12.30
N LYS A 148 16.11 2.08 13.36
CA LYS A 148 15.64 2.57 14.66
C LYS A 148 15.11 4.00 14.59
N GLN A 149 15.75 4.88 13.83
CA GLN A 149 15.29 6.26 13.62
C GLN A 149 13.99 6.28 12.82
N LEU A 150 13.88 5.50 11.75
CA LEU A 150 12.67 5.37 10.94
C LEU A 150 11.49 4.85 11.76
N PHE A 151 11.68 3.84 12.60
CA PHE A 151 10.64 3.33 13.48
C PHE A 151 10.17 4.38 14.50
N SER A 152 11.11 5.21 15.00
CA SER A 152 10.74 6.32 15.90
C SER A 152 9.87 7.36 15.17
N VAL A 153 10.25 7.77 13.97
CA VAL A 153 9.45 8.70 13.14
C VAL A 153 8.09 8.09 12.81
N ARG A 154 8.05 6.83 12.40
CA ARG A 154 6.82 6.08 12.10
C ARG A 154 5.85 6.08 13.28
N SER A 155 6.35 5.83 14.48
CA SER A 155 5.53 5.86 15.71
C SER A 155 4.91 7.23 15.96
N GLN A 156 5.66 8.30 15.73
CA GLN A 156 5.17 9.67 15.86
C GLN A 156 4.16 10.04 14.76
N ILE A 157 4.32 9.50 13.54
CA ILE A 157 3.33 9.66 12.46
C ILE A 157 2.00 9.01 12.88
N PHE A 158 2.02 7.81 13.46
CA PHE A 158 0.78 7.18 13.96
C PHE A 158 0.12 8.02 15.06
N GLU A 159 0.90 8.58 15.98
CA GLU A 159 0.37 9.50 17.00
C GLU A 159 -0.25 10.74 16.35
N MET A 160 0.43 11.38 15.41
CA MET A 160 -0.07 12.52 14.65
C MET A 160 -1.38 12.21 13.91
N LEU A 161 -1.50 11.03 13.30
CA LEU A 161 -2.72 10.62 12.61
C LEU A 161 -3.93 10.50 13.56
N THR A 162 -3.70 10.24 14.85
CA THR A 162 -4.76 10.21 15.87
C THR A 162 -5.12 11.58 16.44
N ASP A 163 -4.35 12.63 16.18
CA ASP A 163 -4.60 13.98 16.66
C ASP A 163 -5.89 14.57 16.09
N THR A 164 -6.93 14.65 16.90
CA THR A 164 -8.25 15.20 16.51
C THR A 164 -8.28 16.72 16.35
N LYS A 165 -7.22 17.43 16.74
CA LYS A 165 -7.12 18.90 16.60
C LYS A 165 -6.65 19.32 15.21
N ARG A 166 -6.10 18.40 14.42
CA ARG A 166 -5.60 18.66 13.08
C ARG A 166 -6.57 18.11 12.04
N SER A 167 -6.79 18.85 10.98
CA SER A 167 -7.50 18.35 9.80
C SER A 167 -6.71 17.25 9.11
N LEU A 168 -7.38 16.38 8.35
CA LEU A 168 -6.70 15.39 7.51
C LEU A 168 -5.69 16.05 6.55
N GLU A 169 -6.07 17.18 5.94
CA GLU A 169 -5.22 17.95 5.04
C GLU A 169 -3.91 18.37 5.73
N ASP A 170 -4.00 18.95 6.94
CA ASP A 170 -2.81 19.34 7.71
C ASP A 170 -1.93 18.14 8.09
N LYS A 171 -2.54 16.99 8.43
CA LYS A 171 -1.82 15.76 8.72
C LYS A 171 -1.05 15.25 7.50
N LEU A 172 -1.68 15.23 6.32
CA LEU A 172 -1.04 14.78 5.08
C LEU A 172 0.07 15.72 4.63
N ILE A 173 -0.12 17.04 4.75
CA ILE A 173 0.93 18.02 4.45
C ILE A 173 2.14 17.78 5.38
N LEU A 174 1.90 17.68 6.68
CA LEU A 174 2.99 17.45 7.65
C LEU A 174 3.70 16.11 7.42
N LEU A 175 2.96 15.06 7.07
CA LEU A 175 3.53 13.77 6.69
C LEU A 175 4.48 13.91 5.50
N LEU A 176 4.03 14.56 4.42
CA LEU A 176 4.85 14.75 3.22
C LEU A 176 6.10 15.58 3.51
N GLU A 177 5.98 16.63 4.33
CA GLU A 177 7.11 17.47 4.73
C GLU A 177 8.15 16.68 5.53
N VAL A 178 7.74 15.92 6.54
CA VAL A 178 8.69 15.14 7.35
C VAL A 178 9.33 14.01 6.55
N CYS A 179 8.57 13.32 5.70
CA CYS A 179 9.10 12.28 4.83
C CYS A 179 10.11 12.85 3.83
N HIS A 180 9.82 14.02 3.24
CA HIS A 180 10.75 14.69 2.33
C HIS A 180 12.05 15.06 3.04
N GLN A 181 11.97 15.70 4.20
CA GLN A 181 13.17 16.10 4.97
C GLN A 181 14.01 14.89 5.39
N LEU A 182 13.34 13.82 5.82
CA LEU A 182 14.01 12.57 6.18
C LEU A 182 14.70 11.94 4.96
N GLN A 183 14.04 11.91 3.81
CA GLN A 183 14.62 11.40 2.55
C GLN A 183 15.83 12.21 2.10
N GLU A 184 15.78 13.55 2.19
CA GLU A 184 16.91 14.41 1.87
C GLU A 184 18.10 14.13 2.81
N ALA A 185 17.86 13.97 4.11
CA ALA A 185 18.89 13.62 5.07
C ALA A 185 19.52 12.24 4.78
N VAL A 186 18.72 11.24 4.43
CA VAL A 186 19.17 9.90 4.04
C VAL A 186 20.00 9.96 2.76
N ASN A 187 19.55 10.70 1.74
CA ASN A 187 20.22 10.80 0.45
C ASN A 187 21.66 11.36 0.57
N VAL A 188 21.91 12.22 1.55
CA VAL A 188 23.23 12.81 1.81
C VAL A 188 23.97 12.19 2.98
N ASN A 189 23.46 11.07 3.53
CA ASN A 189 23.96 10.38 4.71
C ASN A 189 24.12 11.29 5.95
N ASP A 190 23.21 12.25 6.14
CA ASP A 190 23.19 13.10 7.33
C ASP A 190 22.47 12.40 8.48
N THR A 191 23.20 11.54 9.16
CA THR A 191 22.70 10.76 10.31
C THR A 191 22.30 11.65 11.49
N ALA A 192 22.88 12.85 11.61
CA ALA A 192 22.53 13.80 12.67
C ALA A 192 21.15 14.42 12.41
N ALA A 193 20.85 14.79 11.16
CA ALA A 193 19.53 15.29 10.76
C ALA A 193 18.47 14.19 10.94
N CYS A 194 18.75 12.95 10.52
CA CYS A 194 17.84 11.81 10.75
C CYS A 194 17.55 11.60 12.25
N ALA A 195 18.58 11.61 13.08
CA ALA A 195 18.44 11.45 14.52
C ALA A 195 17.63 12.60 15.16
N TRP A 196 17.85 13.82 14.69
CA TRP A 196 17.11 14.98 15.18
C TRP A 196 15.63 14.92 14.82
N ILE A 197 15.27 14.60 13.57
CA ILE A 197 13.89 14.38 13.16
C ILE A 197 13.23 13.28 14.01
N ALA A 198 13.94 12.16 14.21
CA ALA A 198 13.45 11.02 14.97
C ALA A 198 13.24 11.29 16.46
N GLN A 199 13.94 12.26 17.04
CA GLN A 199 13.84 12.65 18.45
C GLN A 199 12.87 13.83 18.69
N SER A 200 12.55 14.58 17.63
CA SER A 200 11.62 15.71 17.71
C SER A 200 10.19 15.23 17.77
N SER A 201 9.35 15.88 18.58
CA SER A 201 7.92 15.59 18.57
C SER A 201 7.27 16.02 17.25
N TYR A 202 6.26 15.27 16.77
CA TYR A 202 5.48 15.65 15.57
C TYR A 202 4.86 17.05 15.70
N THR A 203 4.65 17.55 16.91
CA THR A 203 4.15 18.91 17.16
C THR A 203 5.16 20.00 16.82
N GLU A 204 6.42 19.63 16.64
CA GLU A 204 7.51 20.51 16.27
C GLU A 204 7.84 20.47 14.77
N TRP A 205 7.44 19.42 14.05
CA TRP A 205 7.78 19.21 12.65
C TRP A 205 7.39 20.38 11.72
N GLY A 206 6.22 20.98 11.92
CA GLY A 206 5.81 22.16 11.13
C GLY A 206 6.61 23.44 11.37
N LYS A 207 7.50 23.45 12.39
CA LYS A 207 8.40 24.58 12.64
C LYS A 207 9.68 24.56 11.82
N PHE A 208 9.95 23.41 11.16
CA PHE A 208 11.17 23.21 10.35
C PHE A 208 11.15 23.97 9.04
N THR A 209 10.00 24.45 8.58
CA THR A 209 9.85 25.07 7.27
C THR A 209 10.44 26.48 7.17
N ASP A 210 10.80 27.14 8.28
CA ASP A 210 11.15 28.56 8.22
C ASP A 210 12.58 28.98 8.61
N THR A 211 13.43 28.15 9.24
CA THR A 211 14.63 28.75 9.84
C THR A 211 15.99 28.08 9.74
N ASP A 212 16.16 26.78 9.40
CA ASP A 212 17.41 26.12 9.84
C ASP A 212 18.36 25.52 8.80
N THR A 213 18.18 25.73 7.50
CA THR A 213 19.25 25.43 6.53
C THR A 213 19.64 26.66 5.71
N PRO A 214 20.86 27.19 5.92
CA PRO A 214 21.34 28.39 5.21
C PRO A 214 21.41 28.24 3.67
N LYS A 215 21.39 27.00 3.16
CA LYS A 215 21.40 26.72 1.72
C LYS A 215 20.02 26.88 1.06
N GLN A 216 18.96 26.45 1.71
CA GLN A 216 17.59 26.50 1.15
C GLN A 216 16.99 27.92 1.15
N GLN A 217 17.42 28.81 2.05
CA GLN A 217 17.00 30.20 2.05
C GLN A 217 17.48 30.96 0.78
N LYS A 218 18.66 30.63 0.25
CA LYS A 218 19.16 31.27 -0.99
C LYS A 218 18.40 30.82 -2.23
N ASP A 219 18.02 29.55 -2.31
CA ASP A 219 17.31 29.01 -3.47
C ASP A 219 15.82 29.38 -3.48
N ARG A 220 15.19 29.52 -2.30
CA ARG A 220 13.80 30.00 -2.20
C ARG A 220 13.65 31.51 -2.47
N GLN A 221 14.61 32.34 -2.09
CA GLN A 221 14.59 33.76 -2.44
C GLN A 221 14.82 34.02 -3.95
N ALA A 222 15.50 33.10 -4.64
CA ALA A 222 15.68 33.18 -6.09
C ALA A 222 14.46 32.68 -6.90
N ASN A 223 13.59 31.84 -6.29
CA ASN A 223 12.46 31.19 -6.95
C ASN A 223 11.10 31.49 -6.29
N ALA A 224 10.99 32.47 -5.40
CA ALA A 224 9.70 32.88 -4.86
C ALA A 224 8.84 33.45 -5.98
N PRO A 225 7.70 32.82 -6.34
CA PRO A 225 6.80 33.41 -7.32
C PRO A 225 6.24 34.71 -6.70
N GLN A 226 6.52 35.81 -7.36
CA GLN A 226 5.80 37.05 -7.09
C GLN A 226 4.31 36.76 -7.27
N THR A 227 3.51 37.15 -6.28
CA THR A 227 2.05 37.10 -6.22
C THR A 227 1.37 36.80 -7.57
N ALA A 228 1.18 35.53 -7.89
CA ALA A 228 0.43 35.11 -9.06
C ALA A 228 -1.07 35.27 -8.76
N GLN A 229 -1.75 35.93 -9.67
CA GLN A 229 -3.18 36.09 -9.69
C GLN A 229 -3.88 34.70 -9.66
N SER A 230 -5.10 34.62 -9.13
CA SER A 230 -5.87 33.40 -8.89
C SER A 230 -5.96 32.41 -10.07
N ASP A 231 -5.83 32.88 -11.29
CA ASP A 231 -5.93 32.09 -12.52
C ASP A 231 -4.70 31.19 -12.77
N SER A 232 -3.49 31.60 -12.35
CA SER A 232 -2.29 30.79 -12.54
C SER A 232 -2.22 29.59 -11.57
N ALA A 233 -2.74 29.74 -10.36
CA ALA A 233 -2.76 28.63 -9.40
C ALA A 233 -3.73 27.51 -9.81
N ASP A 234 -4.81 27.83 -10.52
CA ASP A 234 -5.75 26.82 -11.03
C ASP A 234 -5.16 26.07 -12.25
N VAL A 235 -4.37 26.74 -13.09
CA VAL A 235 -3.63 26.10 -14.20
C VAL A 235 -2.54 25.15 -13.66
N ASP A 236 -1.76 25.58 -12.68
CA ASP A 236 -0.74 24.72 -12.06
C ASP A 236 -1.34 23.45 -11.41
N ARG A 237 -2.56 23.57 -10.85
CA ARG A 237 -3.29 22.43 -10.29
C ARG A 237 -3.83 21.48 -11.37
N GLN A 238 -4.30 22.03 -12.48
CA GLN A 238 -4.74 21.23 -13.63
C GLN A 238 -3.60 20.41 -14.19
N ASP A 239 -2.45 21.04 -14.44
CA ASP A 239 -1.23 20.36 -14.92
C ASP A 239 -0.78 19.26 -13.94
N GLY A 240 -0.92 19.49 -12.62
CA GLY A 240 -0.63 18.50 -11.60
C GLY A 240 -1.55 17.28 -11.67
N LEU A 241 -2.87 17.50 -11.85
CA LEU A 241 -3.86 16.43 -12.01
C LEU A 241 -3.62 15.63 -13.30
N GLU A 242 -3.32 16.30 -14.40
CA GLU A 242 -3.01 15.63 -15.67
C GLU A 242 -1.82 14.69 -15.53
N ARG A 243 -0.74 15.12 -14.85
CA ARG A 243 0.44 14.28 -14.61
C ARG A 243 0.08 13.03 -13.77
N ILE A 244 -0.77 13.19 -12.76
CA ILE A 244 -1.24 12.06 -11.93
C ILE A 244 -2.06 11.09 -12.78
N LEU A 245 -2.97 11.60 -13.63
CA LEU A 245 -3.78 10.75 -14.50
C LEU A 245 -2.96 10.02 -15.55
N TYR A 246 -1.94 10.66 -16.14
CA TYR A 246 -1.00 9.99 -17.02
C TYR A 246 -0.20 8.90 -16.30
N ALA A 247 0.18 9.12 -15.04
CA ALA A 247 0.81 8.07 -14.25
C ALA A 247 -0.14 6.88 -14.02
N TYR A 248 -1.42 7.15 -13.73
CA TYR A 248 -2.44 6.10 -13.59
C TYR A 248 -2.73 5.36 -14.90
N ASP A 249 -2.56 6.00 -16.06
CA ASP A 249 -2.75 5.35 -17.36
C ASP A 249 -1.65 4.32 -17.66
N ALA A 250 -0.49 4.47 -17.04
CA ALA A 250 0.62 3.51 -17.14
C ALA A 250 0.47 2.30 -16.21
N LEU A 251 -0.51 2.30 -15.29
CA LEU A 251 -0.73 1.18 -14.37
C LEU A 251 -1.45 0.02 -15.09
N GLU A 252 -1.17 -1.18 -14.62
CA GLU A 252 -1.85 -2.38 -15.07
C GLU A 252 -3.37 -2.29 -14.83
N VAL A 253 -4.14 -2.70 -15.84
CA VAL A 253 -5.60 -2.70 -15.78
C VAL A 253 -6.08 -4.04 -15.23
N LEU A 254 -6.54 -4.05 -13.98
CA LEU A 254 -7.05 -5.25 -13.33
C LEU A 254 -8.51 -5.55 -13.67
N ASN A 255 -9.32 -4.51 -14.01
CA ASN A 255 -10.70 -4.68 -14.45
C ASN A 255 -11.16 -3.56 -15.39
N GLU A 256 -12.24 -3.81 -16.14
CA GLU A 256 -12.81 -2.87 -17.11
C GLU A 256 -13.41 -1.61 -16.46
N ASP A 257 -13.87 -1.68 -15.21
CA ASP A 257 -14.41 -0.53 -14.48
C ASP A 257 -13.34 0.54 -14.28
N TRP A 258 -12.08 0.15 -14.10
CA TRP A 258 -10.96 1.08 -14.00
C TRP A 258 -10.79 1.90 -15.28
N ASN A 259 -10.82 1.25 -16.44
CA ASN A 259 -10.73 1.93 -17.73
C ASN A 259 -11.86 2.93 -17.90
N ARG A 260 -13.10 2.53 -17.60
CA ARG A 260 -14.26 3.41 -17.69
C ARG A 260 -14.12 4.63 -16.76
N GLN A 261 -13.68 4.44 -15.51
CA GLN A 261 -13.46 5.54 -14.57
C GLN A 261 -12.37 6.51 -15.06
N LYS A 262 -11.27 5.99 -15.63
CA LYS A 262 -10.24 6.82 -16.24
C LYS A 262 -10.79 7.64 -17.40
N GLU A 263 -11.52 7.01 -18.34
CA GLU A 263 -12.12 7.70 -19.48
C GLU A 263 -13.08 8.79 -19.05
N GLU A 264 -13.92 8.54 -18.05
CA GLU A 264 -14.81 9.55 -17.47
C GLU A 264 -14.02 10.73 -16.89
N LEU A 265 -12.95 10.49 -16.13
CA LEU A 265 -12.07 11.53 -15.59
C LEU A 265 -11.40 12.35 -16.69
N PHE A 266 -10.83 11.70 -17.71
CA PHE A 266 -10.20 12.38 -18.84
C PHE A 266 -11.22 13.22 -19.62
N SER A 267 -12.44 12.72 -19.82
CA SER A 267 -13.50 13.47 -20.52
C SER A 267 -13.91 14.72 -19.77
N VAL A 268 -13.95 14.67 -18.43
CA VAL A 268 -14.24 15.84 -17.59
C VAL A 268 -13.12 16.87 -17.64
N LEU A 269 -11.87 16.45 -17.65
CA LEU A 269 -10.71 17.36 -17.66
C LEU A 269 -10.45 18.00 -19.01
N HIS A 270 -10.74 17.32 -20.11
CA HIS A 270 -10.49 17.80 -21.48
C HIS A 270 -11.81 18.14 -22.21
N GLY A 271 -12.96 18.08 -21.55
CA GLY A 271 -14.25 18.44 -22.16
C GLY A 271 -14.39 19.94 -22.42
N GLU A 272 -15.19 20.29 -23.43
CA GLU A 272 -15.48 21.70 -23.80
C GLU A 272 -16.13 22.48 -22.65
N ASP A 273 -16.75 21.80 -21.69
CA ASP A 273 -17.42 22.38 -20.52
C ASP A 273 -16.48 22.56 -19.30
N PHE A 274 -15.19 22.24 -19.44
CA PHE A 274 -14.25 22.45 -18.33
C PHE A 274 -14.09 23.93 -18.05
N SER A 275 -14.53 24.34 -16.87
CA SER A 275 -14.34 25.70 -16.37
C SER A 275 -13.70 25.67 -14.99
N ALA A 276 -12.93 26.72 -14.66
CA ALA A 276 -12.36 26.88 -13.33
C ALA A 276 -13.43 26.82 -12.22
N GLN A 277 -14.67 27.22 -12.49
CA GLN A 277 -15.77 27.12 -11.54
C GLN A 277 -16.24 25.66 -11.38
N ALA A 278 -16.41 24.90 -12.46
CA ALA A 278 -16.77 23.48 -12.41
C ALA A 278 -15.72 22.65 -11.66
N TYR A 279 -14.42 22.98 -11.86
CA TYR A 279 -13.33 22.39 -11.11
C TYR A 279 -13.44 22.69 -9.60
N ARG A 280 -13.62 23.96 -9.22
CA ARG A 280 -13.78 24.35 -7.80
C ARG A 280 -14.98 23.66 -7.14
N ASP A 281 -16.10 23.57 -7.85
CA ASP A 281 -17.30 22.89 -7.34
C ASP A 281 -17.09 21.38 -7.17
N SER A 282 -16.37 20.76 -8.10
CA SER A 282 -15.99 19.34 -8.02
C SER A 282 -15.00 19.09 -6.89
N PHE A 283 -14.01 19.96 -6.72
CA PHE A 283 -13.06 19.88 -5.61
C PHE A 283 -13.75 20.10 -4.25
N ALA A 284 -14.71 21.01 -4.15
CA ALA A 284 -15.52 21.20 -2.95
C ALA A 284 -16.38 19.98 -2.60
N ARG A 285 -16.93 19.28 -3.61
CA ARG A 285 -17.64 18.00 -3.41
C ARG A 285 -16.68 16.91 -2.95
N PHE A 286 -15.52 16.80 -3.57
CA PHE A 286 -14.48 15.86 -3.16
C PHE A 286 -14.04 16.08 -1.71
N LYS A 287 -13.73 17.34 -1.32
CA LYS A 287 -13.39 17.68 0.08
C LYS A 287 -14.47 17.22 1.07
N ARG A 288 -15.75 17.42 0.76
CA ARG A 288 -16.85 16.93 1.62
C ARG A 288 -16.87 15.41 1.72
N SER A 289 -16.73 14.71 0.60
CA SER A 289 -16.66 13.24 0.58
C SER A 289 -15.47 12.72 1.40
N VAL A 290 -14.32 13.38 1.31
CA VAL A 290 -13.13 13.04 2.13
C VAL A 290 -13.42 13.25 3.62
N GLN A 291 -14.07 14.35 4.00
CA GLN A 291 -14.44 14.60 5.40
C GLN A 291 -15.41 13.54 5.96
N GLU A 292 -16.39 13.11 5.16
CA GLU A 292 -17.33 12.04 5.55
C GLU A 292 -16.62 10.67 5.72
N ARG A 293 -15.49 10.48 5.07
CA ARG A 293 -14.70 9.24 5.05
C ARG A 293 -13.30 9.43 5.65
N GLU A 294 -13.10 10.46 6.46
CA GLU A 294 -11.78 10.83 7.01
C GLU A 294 -11.08 9.64 7.67
N ARG A 295 -11.82 8.82 8.40
CA ARG A 295 -11.27 7.64 9.06
C ARG A 295 -10.66 6.63 8.08
N GLU A 296 -11.31 6.38 6.96
CA GLU A 296 -10.80 5.47 5.94
C GLU A 296 -9.47 5.99 5.35
N TYR A 297 -9.37 7.30 5.09
CA TYR A 297 -8.13 7.92 4.61
C TYR A 297 -7.02 7.88 5.65
N ILE A 298 -7.33 8.06 6.93
CA ILE A 298 -6.37 7.90 8.02
C ILE A 298 -5.86 6.46 8.07
N ASN A 299 -6.75 5.47 7.99
CA ASN A 299 -6.38 4.06 8.02
C ASN A 299 -5.50 3.67 6.82
N LEU A 300 -5.84 4.12 5.61
CA LEU A 300 -5.01 3.91 4.43
C LEU A 300 -3.64 4.57 4.56
N THR A 301 -3.59 5.81 5.07
CA THR A 301 -2.32 6.52 5.31
C THR A 301 -1.48 5.76 6.33
N ALA A 302 -2.07 5.32 7.43
CA ALA A 302 -1.37 4.52 8.45
C ALA A 302 -0.85 3.20 7.87
N TYR A 303 -1.62 2.54 7.01
CA TYR A 303 -1.20 1.34 6.31
C TYR A 303 0.06 1.58 5.45
N PHE A 304 0.07 2.61 4.60
CA PHE A 304 1.21 2.90 3.74
C PHE A 304 2.44 3.37 4.52
N VAL A 305 2.24 4.01 5.68
CA VAL A 305 3.35 4.37 6.59
C VAL A 305 3.90 3.16 7.33
N ALA A 306 3.01 2.20 7.68
CA ALA A 306 3.42 0.97 8.34
C ALA A 306 4.24 0.06 7.43
N PHE A 307 3.84 -0.03 6.15
CA PHE A 307 4.33 -1.01 5.20
C PHE A 307 4.69 -0.32 3.88
N PRO A 308 5.79 0.46 3.84
CA PRO A 308 6.29 1.04 2.60
C PRO A 308 6.81 -0.10 1.70
N TYR A 309 6.22 -0.21 0.53
CA TYR A 309 6.68 -1.13 -0.52
C TYR A 309 7.84 -0.52 -1.30
#